data_abcdfae914838b60d3debd4afabfeab2
#
_entry.id   abcdfae914838b60d3debd4afabfeab2
#
_cell.length_a   1.000
_cell.length_b   1.000
_cell.length_c   1.000
_cell.angle_alpha   90.00
_cell.angle_beta   90.00
_cell.angle_gamma   90.00
#
_symmetry.space_group_name_H-M   'P 1'
#
loop_
_entity.id
_entity.type
_entity.pdbx_description
1 polymer ?
#
loop_
_entity_poly.entity_id
_entity_poly.type
_entity_poly.pdbx_seq_one_letter_code
_entity_poly.pdbx_strand_id
1 'polypeptide(L)'
;MKSIYTYYDYRKYISDFYQEKKTLNSNYSYRYIAGKVGIDHALIVKIIRGQRHISSKMIETFSAFLGLSNRQREYFRLLVTFGKAKSNEERKHYFEKLLSFSEISEKQIDSTQYEFYQRWYYTAIREILNIQPFKDNYQWLADTVLPAISVVDAKRAVKLLERLGMVQRDADGFCRLTEQFVTTGENWSSIAVRSFQKEACSLASRAIDLIPRDERDISTVSVSLDEEGFSRAKEALAGLRREIIEIAASCGAVDRACQVNLQLFPVSKTIHDKKAGTP
;
A
#
# COMPACT_ATOMS: atom_id res chain seq x y z
N MET A 1 -21.98 8.12 -7.13
CA MET A 1 -20.82 7.21 -7.12
C MET A 1 -19.55 7.94 -7.54
N LYS A 2 -18.38 7.62 -6.96
CA LYS A 2 -17.10 8.16 -7.42
C LYS A 2 -16.76 7.65 -8.83
N SER A 3 -15.94 8.38 -9.58
CA SER A 3 -15.47 7.95 -10.90
C SER A 3 -14.72 6.63 -10.82
N ILE A 4 -14.88 5.73 -11.81
CA ILE A 4 -14.16 4.45 -11.84
C ILE A 4 -12.63 4.64 -11.81
N TYR A 5 -12.13 5.77 -12.33
CA TYR A 5 -10.69 6.08 -12.38
C TYR A 5 -10.06 6.32 -11.00
N THR A 6 -10.87 6.46 -9.94
CA THR A 6 -10.40 6.58 -8.55
C THR A 6 -10.27 5.23 -7.84
N TYR A 7 -10.58 4.13 -8.51
CA TYR A 7 -10.50 2.78 -7.93
C TYR A 7 -9.31 2.01 -8.49
N TYR A 8 -8.61 1.29 -7.61
CA TYR A 8 -7.55 0.35 -7.95
C TYR A 8 -7.90 -1.12 -7.64
N ASP A 9 -9.14 -1.36 -7.16
CA ASP A 9 -9.73 -2.68 -7.02
C ASP A 9 -11.13 -2.69 -7.64
N TYR A 10 -11.30 -3.49 -8.70
CA TYR A 10 -12.58 -3.63 -9.37
C TYR A 10 -13.70 -4.19 -8.47
N ARG A 11 -13.34 -4.96 -7.42
CA ARG A 11 -14.31 -5.50 -6.46
C ARG A 11 -14.89 -4.40 -5.59
N LYS A 12 -14.03 -3.48 -5.14
CA LYS A 12 -14.47 -2.30 -4.38
C LYS A 12 -15.39 -1.44 -5.24
N TYR A 13 -15.05 -1.20 -6.50
CA TYR A 13 -15.91 -0.47 -7.43
C TYR A 13 -17.29 -1.11 -7.59
N ILE A 14 -17.34 -2.45 -7.81
CA ILE A 14 -18.62 -3.19 -7.91
C ILE A 14 -19.39 -3.16 -6.59
N SER A 15 -18.72 -3.27 -5.46
CA SER A 15 -19.33 -3.23 -4.13
C SER A 15 -19.96 -1.86 -3.85
N ASP A 16 -19.24 -0.77 -4.13
CA ASP A 16 -19.74 0.60 -3.93
C ASP A 16 -20.90 0.91 -4.88
N PHE A 17 -20.82 0.45 -6.15
CA PHE A 17 -21.93 0.51 -7.11
C PHE A 17 -23.17 -0.22 -6.58
N TYR A 18 -22.99 -1.42 -6.04
CA TYR A 18 -24.07 -2.18 -5.43
C TYR A 18 -24.70 -1.43 -4.25
N GLN A 19 -23.90 -0.89 -3.34
CA GLN A 19 -24.40 -0.17 -2.16
C GLN A 19 -25.19 1.07 -2.56
N GLU A 20 -24.71 1.86 -3.50
CA GLU A 20 -25.42 3.02 -4.01
C GLU A 20 -26.76 2.66 -4.66
N LYS A 21 -26.79 1.62 -5.50
CA LYS A 21 -28.03 1.13 -6.12
C LYS A 21 -29.01 0.57 -5.11
N LYS A 22 -28.52 -0.10 -4.08
CA LYS A 22 -29.33 -0.67 -3.01
C LYS A 22 -29.96 0.39 -2.11
N THR A 23 -29.30 1.52 -1.87
CA THR A 23 -29.90 2.65 -1.13
C THR A 23 -31.06 3.28 -1.91
N LEU A 24 -31.00 3.28 -3.24
CA LEU A 24 -32.06 3.80 -4.12
C LEU A 24 -33.20 2.79 -4.36
N ASN A 25 -32.90 1.49 -4.26
CA ASN A 25 -33.86 0.41 -4.50
C ASN A 25 -33.56 -0.79 -3.60
N SER A 26 -34.38 -1.02 -2.58
CA SER A 26 -34.21 -2.12 -1.61
C SER A 26 -34.20 -3.52 -2.25
N ASN A 27 -34.85 -3.70 -3.40
CA ASN A 27 -34.88 -4.96 -4.15
C ASN A 27 -33.57 -5.24 -4.91
N TYR A 28 -32.63 -4.29 -4.97
CA TYR A 28 -31.35 -4.49 -5.62
C TYR A 28 -30.48 -5.44 -4.78
N SER A 29 -30.18 -6.60 -5.33
CA SER A 29 -29.48 -7.68 -4.61
C SER A 29 -28.38 -8.30 -5.47
N TYR A 30 -27.45 -9.03 -4.86
CA TYR A 30 -26.45 -9.80 -5.61
C TYR A 30 -27.08 -10.82 -6.54
N ARG A 31 -28.25 -11.35 -6.19
CA ARG A 31 -29.02 -12.25 -7.08
C ARG A 31 -29.51 -11.50 -8.33
N TYR A 32 -29.96 -10.25 -8.18
CA TYR A 32 -30.33 -9.40 -9.30
C TYR A 32 -29.13 -9.13 -10.21
N ILE A 33 -27.97 -8.76 -9.63
CA ILE A 33 -26.73 -8.55 -10.40
C ILE A 33 -26.36 -9.82 -11.16
N ALA A 34 -26.32 -10.96 -10.47
CA ALA A 34 -25.99 -12.25 -11.06
C ALA A 34 -26.85 -12.59 -12.28
N GLY A 35 -28.19 -12.36 -12.18
CA GLY A 35 -29.12 -12.55 -13.28
C GLY A 35 -28.86 -11.59 -14.46
N LYS A 36 -28.51 -10.32 -14.19
CA LYS A 36 -28.20 -9.33 -15.23
C LYS A 36 -26.86 -9.59 -15.94
N VAL A 37 -25.89 -10.13 -15.21
CA VAL A 37 -24.55 -10.45 -15.75
C VAL A 37 -24.49 -11.87 -16.32
N GLY A 38 -25.53 -12.68 -16.13
CA GLY A 38 -25.59 -14.06 -16.64
C GLY A 38 -24.66 -15.03 -15.91
N ILE A 39 -24.51 -14.88 -14.57
CA ILE A 39 -23.67 -15.76 -13.76
C ILE A 39 -24.44 -16.28 -12.55
N ASP A 40 -23.91 -17.31 -11.91
CA ASP A 40 -24.45 -17.85 -10.67
C ASP A 40 -24.30 -16.86 -9.50
N HIS A 41 -25.31 -16.79 -8.64
CA HIS A 41 -25.32 -15.93 -7.45
C HIS A 41 -24.13 -16.21 -6.51
N ALA A 42 -23.75 -17.49 -6.32
CA ALA A 42 -22.61 -17.82 -5.47
C ALA A 42 -21.30 -17.31 -6.06
N LEU A 43 -21.20 -17.20 -7.39
CA LEU A 43 -20.02 -16.68 -8.06
C LEU A 43 -19.85 -15.18 -7.82
N ILE A 44 -20.91 -14.36 -7.89
CA ILE A 44 -20.81 -12.92 -7.62
C ILE A 44 -20.34 -12.67 -6.17
N VAL A 45 -20.87 -13.43 -5.20
CA VAL A 45 -20.44 -13.33 -3.80
C VAL A 45 -18.95 -13.69 -3.64
N LYS A 46 -18.50 -14.78 -4.29
CA LYS A 46 -17.08 -15.17 -4.28
C LYS A 46 -16.17 -14.14 -4.93
N ILE A 47 -16.63 -13.48 -5.99
CA ILE A 47 -15.88 -12.38 -6.64
C ILE A 47 -15.72 -11.21 -5.68
N ILE A 48 -16.81 -10.74 -5.07
CA ILE A 48 -16.78 -9.60 -4.13
C ILE A 48 -15.90 -9.90 -2.91
N ARG A 49 -15.96 -11.12 -2.38
CA ARG A 49 -15.12 -11.57 -1.26
C ARG A 49 -13.65 -11.86 -1.64
N GLY A 50 -13.25 -11.65 -2.90
CA GLY A 50 -11.87 -11.89 -3.33
C GLY A 50 -11.50 -13.36 -3.55
N GLN A 51 -12.42 -14.30 -3.39
CA GLN A 51 -12.18 -15.74 -3.54
C GLN A 51 -12.10 -16.20 -5.01
N ARG A 52 -12.63 -15.40 -5.92
CA ARG A 52 -12.61 -15.64 -7.38
C ARG A 52 -12.40 -14.32 -8.11
N HIS A 53 -11.94 -14.41 -9.35
CA HIS A 53 -11.79 -13.26 -10.24
C HIS A 53 -12.86 -13.30 -11.35
N ILE A 54 -13.20 -12.11 -11.88
CA ILE A 54 -13.94 -11.97 -13.13
C ILE A 54 -13.10 -12.57 -14.27
N SER A 55 -13.67 -13.50 -15.04
CA SER A 55 -13.00 -14.05 -16.24
C SER A 55 -12.94 -13.00 -17.36
N SER A 56 -12.04 -13.18 -18.33
CA SER A 56 -11.94 -12.25 -19.46
C SER A 56 -13.24 -12.17 -20.28
N LYS A 57 -13.97 -13.30 -20.39
CA LYS A 57 -15.27 -13.35 -21.08
C LYS A 57 -16.37 -12.56 -20.34
N MET A 58 -16.26 -12.41 -19.02
CA MET A 58 -17.25 -11.70 -18.20
C MET A 58 -17.00 -10.19 -18.15
N ILE A 59 -15.82 -9.69 -18.56
CA ILE A 59 -15.49 -8.26 -18.47
C ILE A 59 -16.49 -7.40 -19.23
N GLU A 60 -16.85 -7.81 -20.46
CA GLU A 60 -17.77 -7.06 -21.31
C GLU A 60 -19.17 -7.01 -20.69
N THR A 61 -19.67 -8.12 -20.17
CA THR A 61 -20.99 -8.21 -19.53
C THR A 61 -21.06 -7.35 -18.26
N PHE A 62 -20.01 -7.39 -17.44
CA PHE A 62 -19.91 -6.50 -16.27
C PHE A 62 -19.82 -5.03 -16.68
N SER A 63 -19.04 -4.70 -17.71
CA SER A 63 -18.90 -3.34 -18.20
C SER A 63 -20.22 -2.77 -18.71
N ALA A 64 -21.01 -3.59 -19.45
CA ALA A 64 -22.34 -3.21 -19.93
C ALA A 64 -23.31 -3.02 -18.76
N PHE A 65 -23.32 -3.95 -17.78
CA PHE A 65 -24.16 -3.87 -16.59
C PHE A 65 -23.86 -2.62 -15.76
N LEU A 66 -22.58 -2.27 -15.60
CA LEU A 66 -22.13 -1.09 -14.86
C LEU A 66 -22.34 0.23 -15.63
N GLY A 67 -22.79 0.17 -16.90
CA GLY A 67 -23.02 1.34 -17.73
C GLY A 67 -21.77 2.10 -18.12
N LEU A 68 -20.64 1.40 -18.27
CA LEU A 68 -19.33 2.01 -18.53
C LEU A 68 -19.20 2.45 -19.98
N SER A 69 -18.70 3.68 -20.22
CA SER A 69 -18.27 4.16 -21.53
C SER A 69 -17.07 3.36 -22.07
N ASN A 70 -16.76 3.48 -23.34
CA ASN A 70 -15.64 2.73 -23.95
C ASN A 70 -14.31 2.93 -23.20
N ARG A 71 -13.97 4.16 -22.81
CA ARG A 71 -12.76 4.47 -22.06
C ARG A 71 -12.81 3.87 -20.64
N GLN A 72 -13.96 3.90 -19.99
CA GLN A 72 -14.18 3.28 -18.67
C GLN A 72 -14.13 1.74 -18.73
N ARG A 73 -14.56 1.11 -19.84
CA ARG A 73 -14.42 -0.34 -20.06
C ARG A 73 -12.97 -0.78 -20.17
N GLU A 74 -12.14 -0.02 -20.88
CA GLU A 74 -10.70 -0.28 -20.94
C GLU A 74 -10.07 -0.19 -19.54
N TYR A 75 -10.42 0.85 -18.78
CA TYR A 75 -9.95 0.98 -17.39
C TYR A 75 -10.42 -0.19 -16.53
N PHE A 76 -11.70 -0.59 -16.62
CA PHE A 76 -12.22 -1.74 -15.89
C PHE A 76 -11.52 -3.05 -16.26
N ARG A 77 -11.21 -3.24 -17.55
CA ARG A 77 -10.43 -4.40 -18.01
C ARG A 77 -9.03 -4.42 -17.38
N LEU A 78 -8.37 -3.27 -17.33
CA LEU A 78 -7.07 -3.14 -16.68
C LEU A 78 -7.16 -3.41 -15.17
N LEU A 79 -8.19 -2.91 -14.48
CA LEU A 79 -8.43 -3.19 -13.06
C LEU A 79 -8.57 -4.70 -12.80
N VAL A 80 -9.33 -5.41 -13.64
CA VAL A 80 -9.51 -6.86 -13.50
C VAL A 80 -8.19 -7.59 -13.74
N THR A 81 -7.42 -7.19 -14.78
CA THR A 81 -6.12 -7.81 -15.10
C THR A 81 -5.11 -7.52 -13.99
N PHE A 82 -5.05 -6.30 -13.52
CA PHE A 82 -4.25 -5.87 -12.39
C PHE A 82 -4.57 -6.70 -11.13
N GLY A 83 -5.84 -6.90 -10.80
CA GLY A 83 -6.27 -7.74 -9.68
C GLY A 83 -5.87 -9.23 -9.80
N LYS A 84 -5.59 -9.72 -11.02
CA LYS A 84 -5.15 -11.08 -11.33
C LYS A 84 -3.64 -11.26 -11.36
N ALA A 85 -2.87 -10.17 -11.47
CA ALA A 85 -1.43 -10.21 -11.59
C ALA A 85 -0.78 -10.99 -10.44
N LYS A 86 0.11 -11.91 -10.77
CA LYS A 86 0.74 -12.83 -9.81
C LYS A 86 2.14 -12.37 -9.40
N SER A 87 2.88 -11.72 -10.30
CA SER A 87 4.21 -11.17 -10.01
C SER A 87 4.14 -9.67 -9.67
N ASN A 88 5.19 -9.17 -9.02
CA ASN A 88 5.30 -7.74 -8.73
C ASN A 88 5.54 -6.92 -10.01
N GLU A 89 6.27 -7.50 -10.99
CA GLU A 89 6.55 -6.88 -12.28
C GLU A 89 5.25 -6.70 -13.08
N GLU A 90 4.41 -7.76 -13.16
CA GLU A 90 3.09 -7.67 -13.80
C GLU A 90 2.20 -6.62 -13.11
N ARG A 91 2.19 -6.61 -11.78
CA ARG A 91 1.41 -5.62 -11.01
C ARG A 91 1.87 -4.21 -11.30
N LYS A 92 3.18 -3.94 -11.28
CA LYS A 92 3.76 -2.64 -11.62
C LYS A 92 3.34 -2.20 -13.03
N HIS A 93 3.52 -3.08 -14.01
CA HIS A 93 3.17 -2.80 -15.40
C HIS A 93 1.69 -2.42 -15.60
N TYR A 94 0.76 -3.18 -15.00
CA TYR A 94 -0.67 -2.87 -15.10
C TYR A 94 -1.06 -1.64 -14.29
N PHE A 95 -0.40 -1.39 -13.16
CA PHE A 95 -0.62 -0.18 -12.38
C PHE A 95 -0.21 1.08 -13.15
N GLU A 96 0.95 1.08 -13.80
CA GLU A 96 1.38 2.18 -14.68
C GLU A 96 0.37 2.44 -15.80
N LYS A 97 -0.21 1.39 -16.39
CA LYS A 97 -1.30 1.52 -17.36
C LYS A 97 -2.57 2.13 -16.77
N LEU A 98 -2.97 1.74 -15.56
CA LEU A 98 -4.13 2.33 -14.87
C LEU A 98 -3.91 3.83 -14.63
N LEU A 99 -2.72 4.22 -14.19
CA LEU A 99 -2.35 5.63 -14.02
C LEU A 99 -2.45 6.42 -15.33
N SER A 100 -2.24 5.79 -16.48
CA SER A 100 -2.38 6.46 -17.78
C SER A 100 -3.81 6.88 -18.15
N PHE A 101 -4.83 6.45 -17.43
CA PHE A 101 -6.24 6.84 -17.64
C PHE A 101 -6.72 8.00 -16.75
N SER A 102 -6.02 8.33 -15.65
CA SER A 102 -6.40 9.46 -14.79
C SER A 102 -5.94 10.80 -15.40
N GLU A 103 -6.61 11.90 -15.10
CA GLU A 103 -6.26 13.21 -15.66
C GLU A 103 -4.93 13.77 -15.11
N ILE A 104 -4.25 14.59 -15.90
CA ILE A 104 -2.80 14.89 -15.82
C ILE A 104 -2.31 15.41 -14.45
N SER A 105 -3.13 16.05 -13.62
CA SER A 105 -2.68 16.61 -12.32
C SER A 105 -2.70 15.60 -11.16
N GLU A 106 -3.68 14.70 -11.11
CA GLU A 106 -3.71 13.61 -10.11
C GLU A 106 -2.74 12.47 -10.42
N LYS A 107 -2.46 12.26 -11.72
CA LYS A 107 -1.51 11.26 -12.21
C LYS A 107 -0.09 11.40 -11.69
N GLN A 108 0.39 12.64 -11.64
CA GLN A 108 1.79 12.91 -11.32
C GLN A 108 2.06 12.69 -9.83
N ILE A 109 1.08 13.00 -8.99
CA ILE A 109 1.14 12.80 -7.55
C ILE A 109 1.07 11.30 -7.21
N ASP A 110 0.12 10.55 -7.77
CA ASP A 110 -0.06 9.13 -7.48
C ASP A 110 1.12 8.25 -7.92
N SER A 111 1.67 8.49 -9.12
CA SER A 111 2.84 7.74 -9.62
C SER A 111 4.11 8.05 -8.82
N THR A 112 4.28 9.29 -8.42
CA THR A 112 5.45 9.75 -7.66
C THR A 112 5.39 9.27 -6.21
N GLN A 113 4.20 9.25 -5.61
CA GLN A 113 3.98 8.66 -4.30
C GLN A 113 4.21 7.15 -4.30
N TYR A 114 3.76 6.45 -5.35
CA TYR A 114 4.07 5.03 -5.53
C TYR A 114 5.58 4.79 -5.62
N GLU A 115 6.32 5.63 -6.37
CA GLU A 115 7.77 5.55 -6.48
C GLU A 115 8.47 5.73 -5.13
N PHE A 116 7.96 6.63 -4.25
CA PHE A 116 8.49 6.85 -2.90
C PHE A 116 8.50 5.58 -2.03
N TYR A 117 7.51 4.72 -2.18
CA TYR A 117 7.42 3.47 -1.43
C TYR A 117 8.05 2.26 -2.13
N GLN A 118 8.69 2.45 -3.29
CA GLN A 118 9.35 1.34 -3.99
C GLN A 118 10.70 0.97 -3.39
N ARG A 119 11.34 1.87 -2.68
CA ARG A 119 12.67 1.66 -2.10
C ARG A 119 12.70 2.14 -0.65
N TRP A 120 13.16 1.30 0.23
CA TRP A 120 13.28 1.59 1.64
C TRP A 120 14.12 2.83 1.95
N TYR A 121 15.17 3.10 1.16
CA TYR A 121 16.07 4.22 1.40
C TYR A 121 15.46 5.61 1.08
N TYR A 122 14.35 5.69 0.40
CA TYR A 122 13.67 6.98 0.18
C TYR A 122 13.11 7.54 1.49
N THR A 123 12.51 6.69 2.32
CA THR A 123 12.05 7.09 3.65
C THR A 123 13.23 7.38 4.59
N ALA A 124 14.27 6.54 4.56
CA ALA A 124 15.47 6.74 5.35
C ALA A 124 16.18 8.08 5.02
N ILE A 125 16.35 8.40 3.74
CA ILE A 125 16.95 9.67 3.30
C ILE A 125 16.10 10.85 3.76
N ARG A 126 14.76 10.78 3.65
CA ARG A 126 13.90 11.84 4.16
C ARG A 126 14.18 12.13 5.65
N GLU A 127 14.26 11.09 6.46
CA GLU A 127 14.54 11.25 7.89
C GLU A 127 15.99 11.76 8.16
N ILE A 128 16.98 11.33 7.38
CA ILE A 128 18.36 11.85 7.47
C ILE A 128 18.41 13.34 7.14
N LEU A 129 17.66 13.79 6.12
CA LEU A 129 17.56 15.22 5.78
C LEU A 129 16.85 16.05 6.86
N ASN A 130 16.09 15.43 7.75
CA ASN A 130 15.52 16.07 8.93
C ASN A 130 16.57 16.29 10.05
N ILE A 131 17.57 15.42 10.12
CA ILE A 131 18.58 15.43 11.18
C ILE A 131 19.66 16.47 10.90
N GLN A 132 20.14 16.54 9.65
CA GLN A 132 21.28 17.38 9.30
C GLN A 132 21.06 18.16 8.01
N PRO A 133 21.43 19.47 7.99
CA PRO A 133 21.40 20.26 6.77
C PRO A 133 22.21 19.61 5.65
N PHE A 134 21.58 19.41 4.50
CA PHE A 134 22.19 18.74 3.36
C PHE A 134 22.28 19.66 2.15
N LYS A 135 23.48 19.73 1.56
CA LYS A 135 23.75 20.48 0.32
C LYS A 135 24.68 19.67 -0.57
N ASP A 136 24.11 18.92 -1.51
CA ASP A 136 24.79 18.23 -2.64
C ASP A 136 25.95 17.26 -2.30
N ASN A 137 26.22 16.95 -1.02
CA ASN A 137 27.19 15.93 -0.65
C ASN A 137 26.55 14.53 -0.72
N TYR A 138 26.24 14.10 -1.94
CA TYR A 138 25.56 12.82 -2.18
C TYR A 138 26.41 11.61 -1.82
N GLN A 139 27.74 11.72 -1.78
CA GLN A 139 28.61 10.65 -1.29
C GLN A 139 28.37 10.44 0.20
N TRP A 140 28.43 11.51 1.01
CA TRP A 140 28.13 11.45 2.42
C TRP A 140 26.73 10.88 2.69
N LEU A 141 25.71 11.34 1.94
CA LEU A 141 24.35 10.87 2.10
C LEU A 141 24.24 9.37 1.80
N ALA A 142 24.89 8.89 0.75
CA ALA A 142 24.92 7.49 0.35
C ALA A 142 25.58 6.60 1.40
N ASP A 143 26.65 7.07 2.01
CA ASP A 143 27.41 6.36 3.05
C ASP A 143 26.71 6.41 4.42
N THR A 144 25.89 7.45 4.68
CA THR A 144 25.14 7.60 5.93
C THR A 144 23.93 6.68 6.00
N VAL A 145 23.35 6.30 4.86
CA VAL A 145 22.25 5.34 4.81
C VAL A 145 22.76 3.94 5.17
N LEU A 146 22.04 3.23 6.02
CA LEU A 146 22.46 1.91 6.48
C LEU A 146 21.45 0.82 6.07
N PRO A 147 21.87 -0.16 5.23
CA PRO A 147 23.17 -0.29 4.57
C PRO A 147 23.41 0.78 3.50
N ALA A 148 24.68 1.13 3.28
CA ALA A 148 25.06 2.14 2.30
C ALA A 148 24.50 1.84 0.90
N ILE A 149 24.17 2.92 0.17
CA ILE A 149 23.61 2.86 -1.18
C ILE A 149 24.54 3.53 -2.20
N SER A 150 24.20 3.46 -3.48
CA SER A 150 24.98 4.16 -4.49
C SER A 150 24.70 5.67 -4.46
N VAL A 151 25.70 6.48 -4.85
CA VAL A 151 25.54 7.94 -5.04
C VAL A 151 24.45 8.26 -6.05
N VAL A 152 24.24 7.39 -7.06
CA VAL A 152 23.19 7.54 -8.06
C VAL A 152 21.81 7.39 -7.41
N ASP A 153 21.66 6.43 -6.50
CA ASP A 153 20.42 6.20 -5.76
C ASP A 153 20.14 7.34 -4.77
N ALA A 154 21.16 7.85 -4.08
CA ALA A 154 21.02 9.01 -3.20
C ALA A 154 20.56 10.27 -3.99
N LYS A 155 21.14 10.53 -5.17
CA LYS A 155 20.70 11.61 -6.06
C LYS A 155 19.26 11.42 -6.54
N ARG A 156 18.89 10.20 -6.91
CA ARG A 156 17.53 9.86 -7.33
C ARG A 156 16.54 10.09 -6.20
N ALA A 157 16.90 9.70 -4.98
CA ALA A 157 16.05 9.88 -3.80
C ALA A 157 15.78 11.37 -3.51
N VAL A 158 16.79 12.20 -3.45
CA VAL A 158 16.62 13.65 -3.21
C VAL A 158 15.76 14.29 -4.30
N LYS A 159 16.02 13.99 -5.58
CA LYS A 159 15.20 14.48 -6.69
C LYS A 159 13.73 14.02 -6.60
N LEU A 160 13.50 12.80 -6.14
CA LEU A 160 12.14 12.29 -5.91
C LEU A 160 11.45 13.08 -4.80
N LEU A 161 12.12 13.28 -3.66
CA LEU A 161 11.61 14.04 -2.53
C LEU A 161 11.30 15.50 -2.88
N GLU A 162 12.14 16.15 -3.69
CA GLU A 162 11.90 17.49 -4.24
C GLU A 162 10.66 17.50 -5.14
N ARG A 163 10.53 16.54 -6.05
CA ARG A 163 9.39 16.40 -6.97
C ARG A 163 8.07 16.14 -6.23
N LEU A 164 8.13 15.43 -5.10
CA LEU A 164 6.98 15.20 -4.20
C LEU A 164 6.64 16.40 -3.32
N GLY A 165 7.46 17.45 -3.33
CA GLY A 165 7.30 18.58 -2.43
C GLY A 165 7.56 18.25 -0.96
N MET A 166 8.21 17.12 -0.65
CA MET A 166 8.60 16.73 0.71
C MET A 166 9.89 17.44 1.14
N VAL A 167 10.66 17.91 0.20
CA VAL A 167 11.92 18.66 0.40
C VAL A 167 11.91 19.86 -0.53
N GLN A 168 12.37 21.00 -0.03
CA GLN A 168 12.61 22.21 -0.80
C GLN A 168 14.04 22.70 -0.54
N ARG A 169 14.63 23.38 -1.53
CA ARG A 169 15.93 24.05 -1.33
C ARG A 169 15.70 25.47 -0.84
N ASP A 170 16.40 25.84 0.22
CA ASP A 170 16.45 27.22 0.68
C ASP A 170 17.35 28.10 -0.23
N ALA A 171 17.40 29.41 0.07
CA ALA A 171 18.19 30.37 -0.71
C ALA A 171 19.70 30.04 -0.78
N ASP A 172 20.22 29.33 0.23
CA ASP A 172 21.61 28.88 0.31
C ASP A 172 21.84 27.53 -0.37
N GLY A 173 20.78 26.89 -0.89
CA GLY A 173 20.80 25.62 -1.59
C GLY A 173 20.72 24.38 -0.67
N PHE A 174 20.47 24.56 0.63
CA PHE A 174 20.25 23.44 1.53
C PHE A 174 18.85 22.85 1.40
N CYS A 175 18.77 21.53 1.45
CA CYS A 175 17.51 20.80 1.53
C CYS A 175 16.85 21.01 2.90
N ARG A 176 15.56 21.41 2.87
CA ARG A 176 14.71 21.55 4.05
C ARG A 176 13.47 20.70 3.86
N LEU A 177 13.07 19.98 4.90
CA LEU A 177 11.78 19.29 4.89
C LEU A 177 10.65 20.33 4.86
N THR A 178 9.63 20.04 4.10
CA THR A 178 8.37 20.78 4.15
C THR A 178 7.48 20.12 5.21
N GLU A 179 6.62 20.90 5.89
CA GLU A 179 5.68 20.38 6.90
C GLU A 179 4.55 19.54 6.27
N GLN A 180 4.49 19.41 4.95
CA GLN A 180 3.48 18.61 4.28
C GLN A 180 3.70 17.13 4.55
N PHE A 181 2.96 16.61 5.54
CA PHE A 181 2.70 15.18 5.63
C PHE A 181 1.86 14.80 4.42
N VAL A 182 2.43 14.05 3.51
CA VAL A 182 1.65 13.40 2.46
C VAL A 182 0.84 12.30 3.14
N THR A 183 -0.39 12.62 3.53
CA THR A 183 -1.34 11.60 3.96
C THR A 183 -1.72 10.77 2.75
N THR A 184 -1.32 9.53 2.80
CA THR A 184 -1.65 8.50 1.81
C THR A 184 -3.16 8.31 1.79
N GLY A 185 -3.84 8.79 0.74
CA GLY A 185 -5.25 8.50 0.54
C GLY A 185 -5.52 6.99 0.54
N GLU A 186 -6.65 6.54 1.06
CA GLU A 186 -6.96 5.11 1.32
C GLU A 186 -6.88 4.18 0.10
N ASN A 187 -6.87 4.70 -1.12
CA ASN A 187 -7.11 3.91 -2.33
C ASN A 187 -5.84 3.36 -3.03
N TRP A 188 -4.67 3.96 -2.88
CA TRP A 188 -3.42 3.48 -3.49
C TRP A 188 -2.54 2.70 -2.50
N SER A 189 -2.90 2.73 -1.22
CA SER A 189 -2.14 2.15 -0.12
C SER A 189 -1.80 0.65 -0.31
N SER A 190 -2.64 -0.12 -1.02
CA SER A 190 -2.49 -1.58 -1.00
C SER A 190 -1.25 -2.11 -1.75
N ILE A 191 -0.78 -1.45 -2.84
CA ILE A 191 0.32 -1.97 -3.67
C ILE A 191 1.64 -1.34 -3.29
N ALA A 192 1.66 -0.02 -3.17
CA ALA A 192 2.84 0.69 -2.72
C ALA A 192 3.20 0.25 -1.29
N VAL A 193 2.22 0.15 -0.39
CA VAL A 193 2.40 -0.34 0.98
C VAL A 193 2.89 -1.79 0.98
N ARG A 194 2.34 -2.67 0.13
CA ARG A 194 2.81 -4.05 0.04
C ARG A 194 4.25 -4.15 -0.46
N SER A 195 4.63 -3.35 -1.46
CA SER A 195 6.01 -3.29 -1.95
C SER A 195 6.94 -2.78 -0.87
N PHE A 196 6.57 -1.68 -0.21
CA PHE A 196 7.33 -1.10 0.88
C PHE A 196 7.49 -2.07 2.07
N GLN A 197 6.43 -2.76 2.48
CA GLN A 197 6.51 -3.76 3.56
C GLN A 197 7.46 -4.91 3.23
N LYS A 198 7.50 -5.36 1.96
CA LYS A 198 8.49 -6.37 1.53
C LYS A 198 9.92 -5.84 1.61
N GLU A 199 10.14 -4.61 1.15
CA GLU A 199 11.45 -3.95 1.26
C GLU A 199 11.84 -3.77 2.75
N ALA A 200 10.90 -3.34 3.62
CA ALA A 200 11.13 -3.21 5.05
C ALA A 200 11.46 -4.55 5.74
N CYS A 201 10.78 -5.64 5.35
CA CYS A 201 11.11 -6.99 5.84
C CYS A 201 12.51 -7.42 5.38
N SER A 202 12.88 -7.17 4.13
CA SER A 202 14.20 -7.45 3.59
C SER A 202 15.28 -6.63 4.30
N LEU A 203 15.00 -5.35 4.58
CA LEU A 203 15.89 -4.49 5.35
C LEU A 203 16.10 -5.02 6.77
N ALA A 204 15.01 -5.42 7.47
CA ALA A 204 15.10 -5.99 8.81
C ALA A 204 15.94 -7.27 8.84
N SER A 205 15.79 -8.15 7.84
CA SER A 205 16.63 -9.34 7.69
C SER A 205 18.12 -8.98 7.57
N ARG A 206 18.47 -7.98 6.75
CA ARG A 206 19.84 -7.51 6.59
C ARG A 206 20.38 -6.82 7.85
N ALA A 207 19.52 -6.13 8.60
CA ALA A 207 19.89 -5.46 9.84
C ALA A 207 20.39 -6.45 10.91
N ILE A 208 19.95 -7.72 10.87
CA ILE A 208 20.43 -8.77 11.79
C ILE A 208 21.94 -8.97 11.64
N ASP A 209 22.45 -8.91 10.42
CA ASP A 209 23.86 -9.17 10.12
C ASP A 209 24.72 -7.90 10.13
N LEU A 210 24.12 -6.72 9.82
CA LEU A 210 24.87 -5.49 9.58
C LEU A 210 24.91 -4.53 10.79
N ILE A 211 23.92 -4.61 11.70
CA ILE A 211 23.82 -3.70 12.84
C ILE A 211 24.21 -4.44 14.13
N PRO A 212 25.09 -3.88 14.97
CA PRO A 212 25.42 -4.45 16.28
C PRO A 212 24.19 -4.73 17.13
N ARG A 213 24.25 -5.75 17.98
CA ARG A 213 23.10 -6.20 18.76
C ARG A 213 22.57 -5.16 19.74
N ASP A 214 23.43 -4.35 20.29
CA ASP A 214 23.13 -3.26 21.21
C ASP A 214 22.53 -2.01 20.54
N GLU A 215 22.61 -1.95 19.22
CA GLU A 215 22.03 -0.84 18.41
C GLU A 215 20.72 -1.22 17.72
N ARG A 216 20.21 -2.45 17.93
CA ARG A 216 18.96 -2.94 17.32
C ARG A 216 18.11 -3.71 18.31
N ASP A 217 16.81 -3.64 18.15
CA ASP A 217 15.84 -4.53 18.78
C ASP A 217 15.08 -5.31 17.70
N ILE A 218 15.36 -6.60 17.60
CA ILE A 218 14.67 -7.52 16.70
C ILE A 218 14.26 -8.73 17.53
N SER A 219 12.96 -8.82 17.82
CA SER A 219 12.38 -9.86 18.65
C SER A 219 11.19 -10.51 17.98
N THR A 220 10.94 -11.77 18.36
CA THR A 220 9.81 -12.54 17.82
C THR A 220 9.13 -13.28 18.94
N VAL A 221 7.80 -13.26 18.95
CA VAL A 221 6.97 -14.09 19.82
C VAL A 221 5.97 -14.88 18.99
N SER A 222 5.83 -16.17 19.31
CA SER A 222 4.82 -17.04 18.71
C SER A 222 3.76 -17.36 19.76
N VAL A 223 2.51 -17.08 19.43
CA VAL A 223 1.38 -17.23 20.36
C VAL A 223 0.19 -17.85 19.65
N SER A 224 -0.68 -18.51 20.41
CA SER A 224 -1.99 -18.95 19.94
C SER A 224 -3.04 -17.95 20.38
N LEU A 225 -3.86 -17.49 19.47
CA LEU A 225 -4.90 -16.50 19.71
C LEU A 225 -6.22 -17.00 19.11
N ASP A 226 -7.32 -16.68 19.77
CA ASP A 226 -8.65 -16.69 19.17
C ASP A 226 -8.91 -15.40 18.37
N GLU A 227 -10.09 -15.24 17.81
CA GLU A 227 -10.43 -14.07 16.99
C GLU A 227 -10.43 -12.76 17.81
N GLU A 228 -10.93 -12.83 19.06
CA GLU A 228 -10.91 -11.67 19.98
C GLU A 228 -9.47 -11.29 20.36
N GLY A 229 -8.66 -12.27 20.75
CA GLY A 229 -7.25 -12.07 21.07
C GLY A 229 -6.46 -11.52 19.90
N PHE A 230 -6.75 -11.97 18.67
CA PHE A 230 -6.13 -11.43 17.47
C PHE A 230 -6.52 -9.96 17.23
N SER A 231 -7.79 -9.60 17.45
CA SER A 231 -8.25 -8.21 17.36
C SER A 231 -7.56 -7.32 18.39
N ARG A 232 -7.51 -7.76 19.66
CA ARG A 232 -6.81 -7.04 20.73
C ARG A 232 -5.32 -6.86 20.45
N ALA A 233 -4.66 -7.87 19.90
CA ALA A 233 -3.26 -7.76 19.51
C ALA A 233 -3.04 -6.72 18.39
N LYS A 234 -3.96 -6.63 17.40
CA LYS A 234 -3.93 -5.57 16.39
C LYS A 234 -4.08 -4.16 16.98
N GLU A 235 -4.98 -4.01 17.94
CA GLU A 235 -5.19 -2.73 18.64
C GLU A 235 -3.95 -2.33 19.46
N ALA A 236 -3.32 -3.29 20.16
CA ALA A 236 -2.08 -3.06 20.88
C ALA A 236 -0.94 -2.58 19.95
N LEU A 237 -0.76 -3.21 18.78
CA LEU A 237 0.22 -2.77 17.79
C LEU A 237 -0.10 -1.37 17.23
N ALA A 238 -1.37 -1.03 17.06
CA ALA A 238 -1.78 0.31 16.64
C ALA A 238 -1.49 1.36 17.74
N GLY A 239 -1.68 0.99 19.00
CA GLY A 239 -1.30 1.80 20.16
C GLY A 239 0.21 2.06 20.22
N LEU A 240 1.01 1.00 20.16
CA LEU A 240 2.47 1.08 20.14
C LEU A 240 3.00 1.96 19.01
N ARG A 241 2.40 1.87 17.79
CA ARG A 241 2.79 2.73 16.67
C ARG A 241 2.58 4.21 16.99
N ARG A 242 1.46 4.58 17.61
CA ARG A 242 1.20 5.97 18.03
C ARG A 242 2.20 6.43 19.09
N GLU A 243 2.46 5.60 20.08
CA GLU A 243 3.44 5.90 21.14
C GLU A 243 4.84 6.15 20.57
N ILE A 244 5.31 5.33 19.62
CA ILE A 244 6.61 5.54 18.96
C ILE A 244 6.64 6.87 18.20
N ILE A 245 5.55 7.25 17.51
CA ILE A 245 5.45 8.56 16.83
C ILE A 245 5.52 9.71 17.84
N GLU A 246 4.85 9.58 18.97
CA GLU A 246 4.87 10.59 20.06
C GLU A 246 6.27 10.72 20.67
N ILE A 247 6.97 9.59 20.92
CA ILE A 247 8.37 9.59 21.33
C ILE A 247 9.23 10.35 20.33
N ALA A 248 9.12 10.01 19.04
CA ALA A 248 9.89 10.67 17.98
C ALA A 248 9.60 12.19 17.92
N ALA A 249 8.34 12.58 18.05
CA ALA A 249 7.92 13.99 18.06
C ALA A 249 8.42 14.77 19.30
N SER A 250 8.70 14.09 20.40
CA SER A 250 9.19 14.70 21.65
C SER A 250 10.71 14.81 21.71
N CYS A 251 11.46 14.20 20.79
CA CYS A 251 12.92 14.29 20.76
C CYS A 251 13.40 15.71 20.43
N GLY A 252 14.23 16.27 21.30
CA GLY A 252 14.78 17.63 21.09
C GLY A 252 15.95 17.67 20.11
N ALA A 253 16.90 16.73 20.23
CA ALA A 253 18.05 16.59 19.33
C ALA A 253 18.08 15.19 18.76
N VAL A 254 17.81 15.08 17.46
CA VAL A 254 17.79 13.81 16.73
C VAL A 254 19.17 13.55 16.11
N ASP A 255 19.68 12.32 16.22
CA ASP A 255 21.01 11.93 15.74
C ASP A 255 20.99 10.74 14.77
N ARG A 256 19.86 10.05 14.63
CA ARG A 256 19.73 8.86 13.78
C ARG A 256 18.33 8.70 13.20
N ALA A 257 18.25 8.13 12.01
CA ALA A 257 17.01 7.68 11.41
C ALA A 257 16.79 6.20 11.74
N CYS A 258 15.62 5.84 12.26
CA CYS A 258 15.27 4.48 12.63
C CYS A 258 14.07 3.97 11.84
N GLN A 259 14.10 2.68 11.48
CA GLN A 259 12.96 1.96 10.89
C GLN A 259 12.36 1.04 11.94
N VAL A 260 11.07 1.18 12.20
CA VAL A 260 10.31 0.28 13.09
C VAL A 260 9.34 -0.55 12.26
N ASN A 261 9.47 -1.87 12.31
CA ASN A 261 8.59 -2.82 11.63
C ASN A 261 7.73 -3.56 12.65
N LEU A 262 6.43 -3.40 12.56
CA LEU A 262 5.44 -4.07 13.41
C LEU A 262 4.64 -5.05 12.55
N GLN A 263 4.69 -6.34 12.89
CA GLN A 263 4.09 -7.40 12.09
C GLN A 263 3.29 -8.36 12.96
N LEU A 264 2.06 -8.63 12.56
CA LEU A 264 1.21 -9.67 13.14
C LEU A 264 0.53 -10.42 11.98
N PHE A 265 0.78 -11.71 11.89
CA PHE A 265 0.20 -12.55 10.85
C PHE A 265 0.02 -13.99 11.33
N PRO A 266 -0.99 -14.73 10.84
CA PRO A 266 -1.18 -16.13 11.19
C PRO A 266 -0.11 -17.01 10.53
N VAL A 267 0.45 -17.94 11.29
CA VAL A 267 1.37 -18.98 10.82
C VAL A 267 0.69 -20.34 10.65
N SER A 268 -0.61 -20.41 10.93
CA SER A 268 -1.47 -21.59 10.71
C SER A 268 -2.77 -21.18 10.03
N LYS A 269 -3.47 -22.17 9.47
CA LYS A 269 -4.90 -22.03 9.14
C LYS A 269 -5.71 -22.01 10.44
N THR A 270 -6.91 -21.40 10.42
CA THR A 270 -7.85 -21.50 11.53
C THR A 270 -8.20 -22.97 11.77
N ILE A 271 -7.99 -23.43 12.99
CA ILE A 271 -8.34 -24.79 13.41
C ILE A 271 -9.76 -24.69 14.01
N HIS A 272 -10.76 -25.09 13.22
CA HIS A 272 -12.11 -25.28 13.74
C HIS A 272 -12.19 -26.69 14.29
N ASP A 273 -12.69 -26.86 15.50
CA ASP A 273 -13.09 -28.16 16.00
C ASP A 273 -14.06 -28.80 14.98
N LYS A 274 -13.62 -29.85 14.30
CA LYS A 274 -14.57 -30.78 13.74
C LYS A 274 -15.30 -31.32 14.96
N LYS A 275 -16.55 -30.84 15.18
CA LYS A 275 -17.47 -31.56 16.11
C LYS A 275 -17.28 -33.04 15.82
N ALA A 276 -16.76 -33.75 16.80
CA ALA A 276 -16.62 -35.17 16.75
C ALA A 276 -17.96 -35.72 16.32
N GLY A 277 -18.01 -36.24 15.09
CA GLY A 277 -19.15 -37.05 14.69
C GLY A 277 -19.23 -38.18 15.68
N THR A 278 -20.28 -38.18 16.46
CA THR A 278 -20.65 -39.30 17.29
C THR A 278 -20.82 -40.51 16.37
N PRO A 279 -20.32 -41.71 16.75
CA PRO A 279 -20.35 -42.92 15.95
C PRO A 279 -21.78 -43.38 15.64
#